data_b125a7bba47e14e977aacd72a5ba2fb5
#
_entry.id   b125a7bba47e14e977aacd72a5ba2fb5
#
_cell.length_a   1.000
_cell.length_b   1.000
_cell.length_c   1.000
_cell.angle_alpha   90.00
_cell.angle_beta   90.00
_cell.angle_gamma   90.00
#
_symmetry.space_group_name_H-M   'P 1'
#
loop_
_entity.id
_entity.type
_entity.pdbx_description
1 polymer ?
#
loop_
_entity_poly.entity_id
_entity_poly.type
_entity_poly.pdbx_seq_one_letter_code
_entity_poly.pdbx_strand_id
1 'polypeptide(L)'
;MELWKTCRAVNNEIRLAMLRAISRSPNRELNVLQAGDFVGLKKAAASQYLKQLAEAGFLTVERTGKFVVCSGKPQPGTAAARIAQALEESFSGPARRGWQAALLATINAFAHHVRVRIVRAVSESGHARFDDLADALGLPPATLRRQIGILVPAGVISVGAAADGNREYSVAMSGNPLCRVLVEQASMGETEPGS
;
A
#
# COMPACT_ATOMS: atom_id res chain seq x y z
N MET A 1 -13.27 3.34 0.66
CA MET A 1 -12.29 3.68 -0.41
C MET A 1 -11.58 2.40 -0.80
N GLU A 2 -11.49 2.09 -2.09
CA GLU A 2 -10.88 0.86 -2.62
C GLU A 2 -9.40 0.75 -2.25
N LEU A 3 -8.96 -0.44 -1.84
CA LEU A 3 -7.59 -0.72 -1.41
C LEU A 3 -6.52 -0.17 -2.38
N TRP A 4 -6.72 -0.40 -3.69
CA TRP A 4 -5.76 0.05 -4.69
C TRP A 4 -5.64 1.58 -4.78
N LYS A 5 -6.73 2.33 -4.52
CA LYS A 5 -6.71 3.81 -4.46
C LYS A 5 -5.93 4.27 -3.24
N THR A 6 -6.15 3.64 -2.09
CA THR A 6 -5.41 3.92 -0.86
C THR A 6 -3.91 3.65 -1.05
N CYS A 7 -3.54 2.49 -1.61
CA CYS A 7 -2.14 2.19 -1.92
C CYS A 7 -1.54 3.17 -2.93
N ARG A 8 -2.29 3.55 -3.98
CA ARG A 8 -1.84 4.53 -4.97
C ARG A 8 -1.55 5.89 -4.36
N ALA A 9 -2.29 6.29 -3.34
CA ALA A 9 -2.05 7.54 -2.64
C ALA A 9 -0.71 7.59 -1.91
N VAL A 10 -0.19 6.46 -1.40
CA VAL A 10 1.11 6.40 -0.72
C VAL A 10 2.24 5.87 -1.62
N ASN A 11 1.94 5.44 -2.83
CA ASN A 11 2.93 4.97 -3.80
C ASN A 11 3.74 6.13 -4.42
N ASN A 12 4.43 6.86 -3.58
CA ASN A 12 5.29 7.99 -3.95
C ASN A 12 6.31 8.24 -2.84
N GLU A 13 7.57 8.43 -3.20
CA GLU A 13 8.68 8.59 -2.25
C GLU A 13 8.48 9.78 -1.30
N ILE A 14 8.01 10.90 -1.82
CA ILE A 14 7.80 12.12 -1.05
C ILE A 14 6.67 11.91 -0.04
N ARG A 15 5.54 11.35 -0.47
CA ARG A 15 4.40 11.08 0.42
C ARG A 15 4.77 10.07 1.51
N LEU A 16 5.52 9.02 1.17
CA LEU A 16 6.01 8.06 2.14
C LEU A 16 6.98 8.70 3.15
N ALA A 17 7.87 9.59 2.67
CA ALA A 17 8.79 10.34 3.54
C ALA A 17 8.04 11.30 4.47
N MET A 18 7.00 11.99 3.99
CA MET A 18 6.15 12.85 4.80
C MET A 18 5.39 12.07 5.89
N LEU A 19 4.79 10.91 5.53
CA LEU A 19 4.14 10.05 6.51
C LEU A 19 5.12 9.61 7.61
N ARG A 20 6.34 9.20 7.21
CA ARG A 20 7.39 8.85 8.17
C ARG A 20 7.78 10.03 9.06
N ALA A 21 7.90 11.24 8.52
CA ALA A 21 8.22 12.43 9.30
C ALA A 21 7.14 12.71 10.35
N ILE A 22 5.87 12.66 9.95
CA ILE A 22 4.72 12.88 10.83
C ILE A 22 4.67 11.79 11.91
N SER A 23 4.83 10.52 11.55
CA SER A 23 4.78 9.41 12.52
C SER A 23 5.87 9.47 13.58
N ARG A 24 7.00 10.12 13.28
CA ARG A 24 8.15 10.30 14.19
C ARG A 24 8.17 11.64 14.92
N SER A 25 7.28 12.55 14.57
CA SER A 25 7.20 13.85 15.23
C SER A 25 6.52 13.76 16.59
N PRO A 26 6.76 14.71 17.51
CA PRO A 26 6.03 14.81 18.77
C PRO A 26 4.52 14.88 18.50
N ASN A 27 3.73 14.13 19.27
CA ASN A 27 2.27 14.00 19.13
C ASN A 27 1.81 13.45 17.75
N ARG A 28 2.74 13.05 16.88
CA ARG A 28 2.47 12.61 15.50
C ARG A 28 1.85 13.74 14.65
N GLU A 29 2.32 14.96 14.84
CA GLU A 29 1.79 16.16 14.22
C GLU A 29 2.91 17.01 13.64
N LEU A 30 2.70 17.53 12.43
CA LEU A 30 3.54 18.54 11.79
C LEU A 30 2.67 19.58 11.11
N ASN A 31 3.11 20.83 11.12
CA ASN A 31 2.51 21.82 10.22
C ASN A 31 3.08 21.66 8.79
N VAL A 32 2.41 22.31 7.82
CA VAL A 32 2.76 22.18 6.39
C VAL A 32 4.21 22.62 6.10
N LEU A 33 4.73 23.63 6.80
CA LEU A 33 6.11 24.10 6.61
C LEU A 33 7.09 23.06 7.12
N GLN A 34 6.91 22.56 8.34
CA GLN A 34 7.75 21.53 8.92
C GLN A 34 7.79 20.25 8.08
N ALA A 35 6.62 19.80 7.59
CA ALA A 35 6.55 18.64 6.71
C ALA A 35 7.25 18.88 5.36
N GLY A 36 7.15 20.11 4.82
CA GLY A 36 7.85 20.52 3.61
C GLY A 36 9.36 20.56 3.79
N ASP A 37 9.83 21.16 4.86
CA ASP A 37 11.26 21.29 5.18
C ASP A 37 11.92 19.91 5.31
N PHE A 38 11.21 18.94 5.91
CA PHE A 38 11.70 17.55 6.05
C PHE A 38 12.01 16.88 4.71
N VAL A 39 11.26 17.20 3.65
CA VAL A 39 11.44 16.59 2.31
C VAL A 39 12.01 17.60 1.30
N GLY A 40 12.46 18.77 1.72
CA GLY A 40 13.04 19.79 0.86
C GLY A 40 12.04 20.46 -0.09
N LEU A 41 10.77 20.58 0.29
CA LEU A 41 9.72 21.17 -0.53
C LEU A 41 9.24 22.54 -0.01
N LYS A 42 8.90 23.42 -0.93
CA LYS A 42 8.20 24.68 -0.63
C LYS A 42 6.77 24.41 -0.15
N LYS A 43 6.24 25.31 0.69
CA LYS A 43 4.91 25.22 1.32
C LYS A 43 3.79 24.79 0.35
N ALA A 44 3.74 25.38 -0.85
CA ALA A 44 2.68 25.09 -1.82
C ALA A 44 2.71 23.62 -2.29
N ALA A 45 3.89 23.09 -2.62
CA ALA A 45 4.07 21.69 -3.02
C ALA A 45 3.80 20.75 -1.83
N ALA A 46 4.33 21.04 -0.64
CA ALA A 46 4.07 20.26 0.56
C ALA A 46 2.57 20.17 0.86
N SER A 47 1.84 21.26 0.74
CA SER A 47 0.39 21.31 0.94
C SER A 47 -0.36 20.37 0.00
N GLN A 48 0.05 20.27 -1.27
CA GLN A 48 -0.56 19.38 -2.26
C GLN A 48 -0.36 17.89 -1.90
N TYR A 49 0.84 17.50 -1.49
CA TYR A 49 1.12 16.14 -1.08
C TYR A 49 0.37 15.75 0.19
N LEU A 50 0.32 16.65 1.18
CA LEU A 50 -0.43 16.43 2.43
C LEU A 50 -1.93 16.33 2.19
N LYS A 51 -2.48 17.14 1.28
CA LYS A 51 -3.88 17.06 0.86
C LYS A 51 -4.20 15.68 0.26
N GLN A 52 -3.37 15.17 -0.64
CA GLN A 52 -3.56 13.82 -1.22
C GLN A 52 -3.53 12.72 -0.16
N LEU A 53 -2.66 12.82 0.85
CA LEU A 53 -2.61 11.87 1.96
C LEU A 53 -3.85 11.96 2.86
N ALA A 54 -4.35 13.18 3.09
CA ALA A 54 -5.58 13.40 3.86
C ALA A 54 -6.83 12.89 3.13
N GLU A 55 -6.94 13.16 1.83
CA GLU A 55 -8.01 12.64 0.97
C GLU A 55 -8.04 11.10 0.93
N ALA A 56 -6.87 10.47 1.04
CA ALA A 56 -6.74 9.03 1.13
C ALA A 56 -6.93 8.46 2.55
N GLY A 57 -7.18 9.32 3.54
CA GLY A 57 -7.48 8.94 4.92
C GLY A 57 -6.26 8.59 5.78
N PHE A 58 -5.02 8.89 5.34
CA PHE A 58 -3.81 8.68 6.13
C PHE A 58 -3.56 9.74 7.19
N LEU A 59 -4.09 10.94 6.97
CA LEU A 59 -3.92 12.10 7.83
C LEU A 59 -5.25 12.75 8.14
N THR A 60 -5.36 13.33 9.32
CA THR A 60 -6.33 14.38 9.61
C THR A 60 -5.67 15.75 9.47
N VAL A 61 -6.44 16.73 9.01
CA VAL A 61 -5.95 18.10 8.79
C VAL A 61 -6.82 19.03 9.61
N GLU A 62 -6.19 19.75 10.54
CA GLU A 62 -6.87 20.69 11.42
C GLU A 62 -6.28 22.08 11.28
N ARG A 63 -7.11 23.10 11.42
CA ARG A 63 -6.68 24.49 11.40
C ARG A 63 -6.58 25.02 12.83
N THR A 64 -5.34 25.30 13.26
CA THR A 64 -5.06 25.84 14.58
C THR A 64 -4.52 27.27 14.41
N GLY A 65 -5.41 28.27 14.55
CA GLY A 65 -5.08 29.66 14.30
C GLY A 65 -4.63 29.91 12.84
N LYS A 66 -3.41 30.40 12.65
CA LYS A 66 -2.82 30.65 11.31
C LYS A 66 -2.11 29.43 10.70
N PHE A 67 -2.03 28.33 11.43
CA PHE A 67 -1.33 27.12 10.98
C PHE A 67 -2.33 26.03 10.56
N VAL A 68 -1.92 25.24 9.57
CA VAL A 68 -2.56 23.99 9.20
C VAL A 68 -1.69 22.87 9.73
N VAL A 69 -2.23 22.09 10.65
CA VAL A 69 -1.56 20.96 11.31
C VAL A 69 -2.07 19.67 10.69
N CYS A 70 -1.15 18.80 10.32
CA CYS A 70 -1.44 17.47 9.81
C CYS A 70 -1.10 16.45 10.90
N SER A 71 -2.08 15.66 11.29
CA SER A 71 -1.92 14.61 12.30
C SER A 71 -1.94 13.22 11.65
N GLY A 72 -0.97 12.38 12.02
CA GLY A 72 -0.87 10.98 11.60
C GLY A 72 -1.83 10.06 12.37
N LYS A 73 -3.08 10.49 12.54
CA LYS A 73 -4.14 9.73 13.24
C LYS A 73 -5.26 9.40 12.27
N PRO A 74 -5.10 8.37 11.40
CA PRO A 74 -6.15 7.96 10.49
C PRO A 74 -7.38 7.45 11.25
N GLN A 75 -8.56 7.54 10.60
CA GLN A 75 -9.80 7.06 11.20
C GLN A 75 -9.73 5.55 11.48
N PRO A 76 -9.98 5.11 12.74
CA PRO A 76 -9.93 3.69 13.09
C PRO A 76 -10.86 2.82 12.23
N GLY A 77 -10.45 1.58 12.00
CA GLY A 77 -11.25 0.61 11.22
C GLY A 77 -11.12 0.74 9.70
N THR A 78 -10.46 1.78 9.19
CA THR A 78 -10.25 1.97 7.75
C THR A 78 -9.01 1.21 7.23
N ALA A 79 -8.99 0.91 5.92
CA ALA A 79 -7.81 0.36 5.27
C ALA A 79 -6.59 1.28 5.44
N ALA A 80 -6.79 2.61 5.36
CA ALA A 80 -5.73 3.59 5.57
C ALA A 80 -5.12 3.49 6.98
N ALA A 81 -5.94 3.26 8.01
CA ALA A 81 -5.45 3.09 9.38
C ALA A 81 -4.59 1.83 9.54
N ARG A 82 -5.02 0.70 8.97
CA ARG A 82 -4.25 -0.55 9.03
C ARG A 82 -2.94 -0.44 8.25
N ILE A 83 -2.96 0.18 7.07
CA ILE A 83 -1.76 0.43 6.26
C ILE A 83 -0.82 1.39 6.99
N ALA A 84 -1.34 2.48 7.58
CA ALA A 84 -0.53 3.43 8.34
C ALA A 84 0.18 2.76 9.51
N GLN A 85 -0.51 1.91 10.27
CA GLN A 85 0.07 1.15 11.38
C GLN A 85 1.21 0.23 10.87
N ALA A 86 0.99 -0.53 9.81
CA ALA A 86 2.01 -1.42 9.23
C ALA A 86 3.21 -0.65 8.66
N LEU A 87 2.99 0.55 8.12
CA LEU A 87 4.06 1.46 7.70
C LEU A 87 4.87 1.95 8.90
N GLU A 88 4.23 2.31 10.01
CA GLU A 88 4.92 2.74 11.23
C GLU A 88 5.80 1.65 11.83
N GLU A 89 5.31 0.42 11.87
CA GLU A 89 6.11 -0.75 12.27
C GLU A 89 7.34 -0.88 11.36
N SER A 90 7.15 -0.70 10.05
CA SER A 90 8.22 -0.72 9.06
C SER A 90 9.20 0.45 9.22
N PHE A 91 8.73 1.63 9.64
CA PHE A 91 9.57 2.80 9.91
C PHE A 91 10.38 2.66 11.20
N SER A 92 9.92 1.88 12.18
CA SER A 92 10.54 1.71 13.49
C SER A 92 11.76 0.78 13.44
N GLY A 93 11.89 -0.04 12.41
CA GLY A 93 13.02 -0.92 12.20
C GLY A 93 14.32 -0.16 11.85
N PRO A 94 15.49 -0.82 11.98
CA PRO A 94 16.75 -0.25 11.54
C PRO A 94 16.68 0.09 10.06
N ALA A 95 17.12 1.30 9.68
CA ALA A 95 17.14 1.74 8.29
C ALA A 95 18.13 0.90 7.48
N ARG A 96 17.70 -0.20 6.92
CA ARG A 96 18.50 -1.01 5.99
C ARG A 96 18.60 -0.29 4.66
N ARG A 97 19.74 -0.39 3.99
CA ARG A 97 19.90 0.16 2.63
C ARG A 97 18.79 -0.37 1.73
N GLY A 98 18.07 0.52 1.03
CA GLY A 98 16.98 0.14 0.11
C GLY A 98 15.62 -0.15 0.77
N TRP A 99 15.45 0.04 2.08
CA TRP A 99 14.16 -0.18 2.77
C TRP A 99 12.99 0.57 2.15
N GLN A 100 13.22 1.81 1.73
CA GLN A 100 12.19 2.65 1.10
C GLN A 100 11.76 2.09 -0.25
N ALA A 101 12.73 1.65 -1.07
CA ALA A 101 12.43 1.00 -2.35
C ALA A 101 11.65 -0.30 -2.17
N ALA A 102 11.99 -1.11 -1.15
CA ALA A 102 11.27 -2.33 -0.82
C ALA A 102 9.81 -2.04 -0.39
N LEU A 103 9.60 -1.03 0.45
CA LEU A 103 8.24 -0.60 0.84
C LEU A 103 7.44 -0.10 -0.37
N LEU A 104 8.04 0.73 -1.22
CA LEU A 104 7.39 1.22 -2.43
C LEU A 104 7.06 0.10 -3.41
N ALA A 105 7.94 -0.91 -3.56
CA ALA A 105 7.65 -2.08 -4.38
C ALA A 105 6.43 -2.85 -3.85
N THR A 106 6.35 -3.06 -2.54
CA THR A 106 5.19 -3.69 -1.89
C THR A 106 3.92 -2.86 -2.08
N ILE A 107 3.96 -1.55 -1.84
CA ILE A 107 2.83 -0.64 -2.04
C ILE A 107 2.39 -0.64 -3.52
N ASN A 108 3.35 -0.57 -4.44
CA ASN A 108 3.08 -0.59 -5.88
C ASN A 108 2.36 -1.87 -6.30
N ALA A 109 2.70 -3.00 -5.71
CA ALA A 109 2.03 -4.28 -5.99
C ALA A 109 0.51 -4.20 -5.78
N PHE A 110 0.03 -3.39 -4.84
CA PHE A 110 -1.38 -3.20 -4.56
C PHE A 110 -1.98 -1.88 -5.11
N ALA A 111 -1.19 -1.05 -5.77
CA ALA A 111 -1.65 0.24 -6.31
C ALA A 111 -2.40 0.15 -7.66
N HIS A 112 -2.95 -1.01 -7.99
CA HIS A 112 -3.70 -1.25 -9.22
C HIS A 112 -4.79 -2.31 -9.01
N HIS A 113 -6.02 -2.03 -9.43
CA HIS A 113 -7.17 -2.89 -9.19
C HIS A 113 -6.99 -4.32 -9.71
N VAL A 114 -6.40 -4.51 -10.89
CA VAL A 114 -6.17 -5.87 -11.44
C VAL A 114 -5.24 -6.67 -10.53
N ARG A 115 -4.18 -6.06 -9.98
CA ARG A 115 -3.26 -6.77 -9.08
C ARG A 115 -3.93 -7.18 -7.76
N VAL A 116 -4.78 -6.31 -7.21
CA VAL A 116 -5.59 -6.65 -6.03
C VAL A 116 -6.53 -7.83 -6.32
N ARG A 117 -7.17 -7.84 -7.50
CA ARG A 117 -8.01 -8.99 -7.93
C ARG A 117 -7.21 -10.29 -8.06
N ILE A 118 -6.00 -10.23 -8.64
CA ILE A 118 -5.12 -11.40 -8.74
C ILE A 118 -4.74 -11.93 -7.35
N VAL A 119 -4.29 -11.05 -6.45
CA VAL A 119 -3.93 -11.44 -5.08
C VAL A 119 -5.12 -12.07 -4.36
N ARG A 120 -6.32 -11.50 -4.49
CA ARG A 120 -7.55 -12.05 -3.92
C ARG A 120 -7.82 -13.45 -4.44
N ALA A 121 -7.84 -13.65 -5.75
CA ALA A 121 -8.12 -14.94 -6.36
C ALA A 121 -7.12 -16.03 -5.92
N VAL A 122 -5.82 -15.68 -5.86
CA VAL A 122 -4.79 -16.60 -5.36
C VAL A 122 -4.95 -16.88 -3.87
N SER A 123 -5.34 -15.88 -3.06
CA SER A 123 -5.56 -16.04 -1.62
C SER A 123 -6.76 -16.94 -1.32
N GLU A 124 -7.85 -16.80 -2.08
CA GLU A 124 -9.08 -17.59 -1.93
C GLU A 124 -8.88 -19.06 -2.32
N SER A 125 -8.11 -19.32 -3.37
CA SER A 125 -7.80 -20.70 -3.81
C SER A 125 -6.64 -21.36 -3.06
N GLY A 126 -5.86 -20.58 -2.28
CA GLY A 126 -4.59 -21.01 -1.69
C GLY A 126 -3.45 -21.09 -2.71
N HIS A 127 -3.71 -21.63 -3.87
CA HIS A 127 -2.82 -21.70 -5.03
C HIS A 127 -3.64 -21.68 -6.33
N ALA A 128 -3.05 -21.24 -7.41
CA ALA A 128 -3.74 -21.13 -8.69
C ALA A 128 -2.78 -21.32 -9.86
N ARG A 129 -3.27 -21.88 -10.96
CA ARG A 129 -2.53 -21.97 -12.22
C ARG A 129 -2.74 -20.71 -13.04
N PHE A 130 -1.85 -20.48 -14.01
CA PHE A 130 -1.91 -19.29 -14.86
C PHE A 130 -3.22 -19.22 -15.65
N ASP A 131 -3.62 -20.33 -16.28
CA ASP A 131 -4.80 -20.36 -17.14
C ASP A 131 -6.08 -20.23 -16.31
N ASP A 132 -6.15 -20.88 -15.15
CA ASP A 132 -7.27 -20.76 -14.21
C ASP A 132 -7.47 -19.30 -13.75
N LEU A 133 -6.35 -18.59 -13.47
CA LEU A 133 -6.40 -17.16 -13.11
C LEU A 133 -6.84 -16.28 -14.29
N ALA A 134 -6.37 -16.58 -15.50
CA ALA A 134 -6.76 -15.84 -16.69
C ALA A 134 -8.27 -15.94 -16.93
N ASP A 135 -8.81 -17.16 -16.86
CA ASP A 135 -10.22 -17.45 -17.07
C ASP A 135 -11.09 -16.86 -15.94
N ALA A 136 -10.74 -17.13 -14.68
CA ALA A 136 -11.50 -16.64 -13.52
C ALA A 136 -11.57 -15.11 -13.44
N LEU A 137 -10.53 -14.43 -13.89
CA LEU A 137 -10.45 -12.97 -13.86
C LEU A 137 -10.90 -12.31 -15.17
N GLY A 138 -11.13 -13.08 -16.24
CA GLY A 138 -11.42 -12.57 -17.58
C GLY A 138 -10.28 -11.71 -18.14
N LEU A 139 -9.04 -12.09 -17.88
CA LEU A 139 -7.86 -11.30 -18.27
C LEU A 139 -7.15 -11.91 -19.48
N PRO A 140 -6.76 -11.10 -20.47
CA PRO A 140 -5.87 -11.57 -21.52
C PRO A 140 -4.54 -12.09 -20.93
N PRO A 141 -3.99 -13.23 -21.44
CA PRO A 141 -2.74 -13.83 -20.93
C PRO A 141 -1.57 -12.85 -20.83
N ALA A 142 -1.42 -11.96 -21.80
CA ALA A 142 -0.39 -10.93 -21.80
C ALA A 142 -0.53 -9.94 -20.64
N THR A 143 -1.78 -9.54 -20.31
CA THR A 143 -2.09 -8.67 -19.19
C THR A 143 -1.78 -9.37 -17.87
N LEU A 144 -2.26 -10.61 -17.69
CA LEU A 144 -2.01 -11.39 -16.49
C LEU A 144 -0.50 -11.58 -16.26
N ARG A 145 0.24 -11.98 -17.29
CA ARG A 145 1.71 -12.16 -17.21
C ARG A 145 2.42 -10.89 -16.76
N ARG A 146 2.04 -9.73 -17.32
CA ARG A 146 2.60 -8.43 -16.94
C ARG A 146 2.31 -8.08 -15.47
N GLN A 147 1.10 -8.34 -14.99
CA GLN A 147 0.74 -8.03 -13.61
C GLN A 147 1.41 -8.97 -12.60
N ILE A 148 1.50 -10.27 -12.90
CA ILE A 148 2.25 -11.25 -12.09
C ILE A 148 3.75 -10.87 -12.07
N GLY A 149 4.29 -10.39 -13.18
CA GLY A 149 5.67 -9.89 -13.28
C GLY A 149 5.99 -8.71 -12.34
N ILE A 150 4.98 -8.04 -11.77
CA ILE A 150 5.14 -7.02 -10.73
C ILE A 150 4.98 -7.62 -9.33
N LEU A 151 4.03 -8.55 -9.17
CA LEU A 151 3.69 -9.14 -7.87
C LEU A 151 4.78 -10.09 -7.34
N VAL A 152 5.41 -10.85 -8.23
CA VAL A 152 6.46 -11.81 -7.85
C VAL A 152 7.73 -11.12 -7.33
N PRO A 153 8.34 -10.14 -8.04
CA PRO A 153 9.50 -9.42 -7.52
C PRO A 153 9.20 -8.59 -6.27
N ALA A 154 7.94 -8.16 -6.08
CA ALA A 154 7.52 -7.48 -4.87
C ALA A 154 7.36 -8.43 -3.66
N GLY A 155 7.52 -9.74 -3.84
CA GLY A 155 7.37 -10.73 -2.80
C GLY A 155 5.93 -10.91 -2.29
N VAL A 156 4.94 -10.60 -3.13
CA VAL A 156 3.51 -10.76 -2.81
C VAL A 156 2.99 -12.12 -3.25
N ILE A 157 3.46 -12.59 -4.42
CA ILE A 157 3.15 -13.91 -4.96
C ILE A 157 4.45 -14.68 -5.13
N SER A 158 4.44 -15.94 -4.74
CA SER A 158 5.48 -16.93 -5.02
C SER A 158 5.07 -17.83 -6.19
N VAL A 159 6.08 -18.34 -6.88
CA VAL A 159 5.93 -19.28 -7.99
C VAL A 159 6.50 -20.62 -7.55
N GLY A 160 5.68 -21.63 -7.55
CA GLY A 160 6.05 -23.03 -7.31
C GLY A 160 5.89 -23.86 -8.57
N ALA A 161 6.17 -25.15 -8.44
CA ALA A 161 5.84 -26.17 -9.41
C ALA A 161 4.75 -27.09 -8.83
N ALA A 162 3.68 -27.29 -9.58
CA ALA A 162 2.67 -28.29 -9.27
C ALA A 162 3.22 -29.71 -9.51
N ALA A 163 2.52 -30.73 -9.02
CA ALA A 163 2.91 -32.13 -9.18
C ALA A 163 3.06 -32.58 -10.66
N ASP A 164 2.39 -31.90 -11.57
CA ASP A 164 2.45 -32.13 -13.02
C ASP A 164 3.55 -31.30 -13.73
N GLY A 165 4.39 -30.57 -12.97
CA GLY A 165 5.48 -29.72 -13.49
C GLY A 165 5.02 -28.34 -13.98
N ASN A 166 3.72 -28.03 -13.95
CA ASN A 166 3.22 -26.71 -14.31
C ASN A 166 3.51 -25.66 -13.23
N ARG A 167 3.57 -24.40 -13.62
CA ARG A 167 3.74 -23.29 -12.67
C ARG A 167 2.48 -23.06 -11.87
N GLU A 168 2.66 -22.94 -10.56
CA GLU A 168 1.63 -22.67 -9.61
C GLU A 168 1.96 -21.40 -8.81
N TYR A 169 0.97 -20.55 -8.60
CA TYR A 169 1.09 -19.28 -7.90
C TYR A 169 0.39 -19.37 -6.55
N SER A 170 1.07 -18.94 -5.51
CA SER A 170 0.51 -18.83 -4.15
C SER A 170 0.86 -17.48 -3.53
N VAL A 171 0.13 -17.08 -2.50
CA VAL A 171 0.50 -15.88 -1.75
C VAL A 171 1.81 -16.14 -1.01
N ALA A 172 2.79 -15.25 -1.18
CA ALA A 172 4.06 -15.39 -0.51
C ALA A 172 3.90 -15.11 1.00
N MET A 173 4.37 -16.04 1.84
CA MET A 173 4.43 -15.85 3.30
C MET A 173 5.55 -14.87 3.64
N SER A 174 5.30 -13.59 3.37
CA SER A 174 6.26 -12.51 3.61
C SER A 174 6.40 -12.20 5.10
N GLY A 175 7.63 -12.08 5.58
CA GLY A 175 7.92 -11.51 6.91
C GLY A 175 7.67 -9.99 7.00
N ASN A 176 7.30 -9.34 5.90
CA ASN A 176 7.01 -7.92 5.84
C ASN A 176 5.58 -7.63 6.39
N PRO A 177 5.45 -6.90 7.53
CA PRO A 177 4.15 -6.58 8.14
C PRO A 177 3.20 -5.87 7.16
N LEU A 178 3.72 -4.95 6.35
CA LEU A 178 2.93 -4.23 5.36
C LEU A 178 2.35 -5.18 4.29
N CYS A 179 3.16 -6.11 3.76
CA CYS A 179 2.69 -7.08 2.78
C CYS A 179 1.54 -7.93 3.34
N ARG A 180 1.67 -8.40 4.57
CA ARG A 180 0.65 -9.20 5.27
C ARG A 180 -0.67 -8.44 5.39
N VAL A 181 -0.63 -7.20 5.90
CA VAL A 181 -1.82 -6.34 6.02
C VAL A 181 -2.46 -6.10 4.66
N LEU A 182 -1.67 -5.85 3.61
CA LEU A 182 -2.21 -5.60 2.27
C LEU A 182 -2.87 -6.84 1.65
N VAL A 183 -2.30 -8.03 1.87
CA VAL A 183 -2.91 -9.29 1.45
C VAL A 183 -4.23 -9.53 2.20
N GLU A 184 -4.26 -9.35 3.51
CA GLU A 184 -5.49 -9.46 4.32
C GLU A 184 -6.56 -8.50 3.82
N GLN A 185 -6.21 -7.22 3.57
CA GLN A 185 -7.16 -6.25 3.03
C GLN A 185 -7.66 -6.61 1.62
N ALA A 186 -6.81 -7.19 0.78
CA ALA A 186 -7.21 -7.66 -0.55
C ALA A 186 -8.21 -8.83 -0.47
N SER A 187 -8.02 -9.73 0.52
CA SER A 187 -8.86 -10.92 0.71
C SER A 187 -10.21 -10.62 1.37
N MET A 188 -10.28 -9.58 2.23
CA MET A 188 -11.53 -9.24 2.94
C MET A 188 -12.68 -8.76 2.01
N GLY A 189 -12.40 -8.50 0.73
CA GLY A 189 -13.38 -7.89 -0.18
C GLY A 189 -13.72 -6.45 0.22
N GLU A 190 -14.17 -5.66 -0.75
CA GLU A 190 -14.86 -4.43 -0.39
C GLU A 190 -16.27 -4.85 0.06
N THR A 191 -16.63 -4.59 1.31
CA THR A 191 -18.04 -4.45 1.66
C THR A 191 -18.56 -3.35 0.74
N GLU A 192 -19.35 -3.71 -0.27
CA GLU A 192 -20.09 -2.72 -1.05
C GLU A 192 -20.84 -1.84 -0.04
N PRO A 193 -20.76 -0.51 -0.14
CA PRO A 193 -21.66 0.33 0.59
C PRO A 193 -23.06 -0.06 0.10
N GLY A 194 -23.89 -0.57 1.02
CA GLY A 194 -25.21 -1.11 0.73
C GLY A 194 -26.00 -0.22 -0.19
N SER A 195 -26.67 -0.88 -1.13
CA SER A 195 -27.66 -0.34 -2.05
C SER A 195 -28.77 0.37 -1.29
#